data_4e8944933f3efa3b56d0a59a7bac4ba4
#
_entry.id   4e8944933f3efa3b56d0a59a7bac4ba4
#
_cell.length_a   1.000
_cell.length_b   1.000
_cell.length_c   1.000
_cell.angle_alpha   90.00
_cell.angle_beta   90.00
_cell.angle_gamma   90.00
#
_symmetry.space_group_name_H-M   'P 1'
#
loop_
_entity.id
_entity.type
_entity.pdbx_description
1 polymer ?
#
loop_
_entity_poly.entity_id
_entity_poly.type
_entity_poly.pdbx_seq_one_letter_code
_entity_poly.pdbx_strand_id
1 'polypeptide(L)'
;LEDLIVIAGRNHYPQDIEFTVMNASDHVRPDSLAAFSVTSEDSAESTEQLVLVIERDEKADPEGDAAAAEAIRAAVTAAHGVTPADIRFVGPNEIQRSSAGKIARRVIQKAYLSEA
;
A
#
# COMPACT_ATOMS: atom_id res chain seq x y z
N LEU A 1 14.58 -11.72 -3.15
CA LEU A 1 14.95 -10.37 -3.05
C LEU A 1 13.82 -9.42 -2.95
N GLU A 2 14.07 -8.31 -2.30
CA GLU A 2 13.06 -7.34 -2.03
C GLU A 2 12.55 -6.69 -3.30
N ASP A 3 11.27 -6.38 -3.30
CA ASP A 3 10.64 -5.62 -4.37
C ASP A 3 10.83 -4.14 -4.06
N LEU A 4 12.06 -3.69 -4.25
CA LEU A 4 12.44 -2.32 -3.97
C LEU A 4 11.56 -1.36 -4.78
N ILE A 5 11.04 -0.36 -4.09
CA ILE A 5 10.22 0.67 -4.73
C ILE A 5 11.13 1.85 -5.05
N VAL A 6 11.22 2.18 -6.34
CA VAL A 6 12.06 3.30 -6.78
C VAL A 6 11.14 4.37 -7.36
N ILE A 7 11.06 5.51 -6.69
CA ILE A 7 10.19 6.61 -7.14
C ILE A 7 11.02 7.90 -7.12
N ALA A 8 11.03 8.59 -8.24
CA ALA A 8 11.76 9.84 -8.41
C ALA A 8 13.24 9.71 -7.99
N GLY A 9 13.84 8.58 -8.33
CA GLY A 9 15.26 8.34 -8.04
C GLY A 9 15.57 7.94 -6.61
N ARG A 10 14.55 7.76 -5.77
CA ARG A 10 14.75 7.37 -4.38
C ARG A 10 14.28 5.94 -4.15
N ASN A 11 15.07 5.21 -3.38
CA ASN A 11 14.78 3.82 -3.05
C ASN A 11 13.96 3.74 -1.76
N HIS A 12 12.89 2.95 -1.80
CA HIS A 12 12.06 2.72 -0.62
C HIS A 12 11.86 1.22 -0.46
N TYR A 13 12.02 0.75 0.76
CA TYR A 13 11.73 -0.64 1.08
C TYR A 13 10.26 -0.78 1.44
N PRO A 14 9.55 -1.72 0.80
CA PRO A 14 8.11 -1.89 1.08
C PRO A 14 7.81 -2.05 2.57
N GLN A 15 8.66 -2.79 3.29
CA GLN A 15 8.44 -3.04 4.71
C GLN A 15 8.47 -1.74 5.53
N ASP A 16 9.34 -0.81 5.15
CA ASP A 16 9.45 0.46 5.87
C ASP A 16 8.19 1.29 5.70
N ILE A 17 7.67 1.33 4.48
CA ILE A 17 6.42 2.05 4.21
C ILE A 17 5.26 1.38 4.92
N GLU A 18 5.20 0.05 4.85
CA GLU A 18 4.14 -0.71 5.51
C GLU A 18 4.13 -0.49 7.01
N PHE A 19 5.30 -0.41 7.62
CA PHE A 19 5.41 -0.15 9.05
C PHE A 19 4.83 1.21 9.41
N THR A 20 5.16 2.23 8.61
CA THR A 20 4.61 3.57 8.81
C THR A 20 3.09 3.55 8.71
N VAL A 21 2.55 2.84 7.73
CA VAL A 21 1.11 2.74 7.53
C VAL A 21 0.42 2.09 8.74
N MET A 22 0.99 1.00 9.23
CA MET A 22 0.42 0.31 10.38
C MET A 22 0.36 1.19 11.63
N ASN A 23 1.31 2.10 11.76
CA ASN A 23 1.36 2.98 12.92
C ASN A 23 0.61 4.29 12.72
N ALA A 24 0.08 4.52 11.52
CA ALA A 24 -0.62 5.76 11.22
C ALA A 24 -2.11 5.71 11.56
N SER A 25 -2.69 4.52 11.63
CA SER A 25 -4.13 4.40 11.84
C SER A 25 -4.50 3.03 12.40
N ASP A 26 -5.40 3.01 13.36
CA ASP A 26 -5.94 1.76 13.91
C ASP A 26 -6.89 1.08 12.95
N HIS A 27 -7.22 1.75 11.85
CA HIS A 27 -8.08 1.21 10.80
C HIS A 27 -7.40 0.08 10.02
N VAL A 28 -6.08 0.01 10.12
CA VAL A 28 -5.25 -0.96 9.41
C VAL A 28 -5.04 -2.19 10.25
N ARG A 29 -5.33 -3.36 9.69
CA ARG A 29 -5.02 -4.60 10.39
C ARG A 29 -3.50 -4.82 10.36
N PRO A 30 -2.86 -5.04 11.51
CA PRO A 30 -1.40 -5.23 11.54
C PRO A 30 -0.94 -6.37 10.63
N ASP A 31 0.17 -6.16 9.96
CA ASP A 31 0.81 -7.16 9.09
C ASP A 31 -0.08 -7.65 7.94
N SER A 32 -1.07 -6.84 7.56
CA SER A 32 -2.03 -7.22 6.53
C SER A 32 -2.18 -6.12 5.49
N LEU A 33 -1.07 -5.75 4.87
CA LEU A 33 -1.06 -4.72 3.85
C LEU A 33 0.13 -4.93 2.93
N ALA A 34 0.06 -4.32 1.76
CA ALA A 34 1.15 -4.39 0.79
C ALA A 34 1.40 -3.00 0.20
N ALA A 35 2.67 -2.62 0.14
CA ALA A 35 3.11 -1.42 -0.56
C ALA A 35 3.88 -1.87 -1.80
N PHE A 36 3.57 -1.26 -2.92
CA PHE A 36 4.27 -1.56 -4.17
C PHE A 36 4.18 -0.37 -5.11
N SER A 37 4.94 -0.42 -6.19
CA SER A 37 4.88 0.62 -7.19
C SER A 37 4.21 0.09 -8.45
N VAL A 38 3.58 1.00 -9.17
CA VAL A 38 3.03 0.71 -10.49
C VAL A 38 3.49 1.80 -11.43
N THR A 39 3.63 1.45 -12.69
CA THR A 39 4.06 2.42 -13.70
C THR A 39 2.83 3.07 -14.30
N SER A 40 2.81 4.41 -14.28
CA SER A 40 1.74 5.16 -14.92
C SER A 40 2.09 5.33 -16.40
N GLU A 41 1.18 4.95 -17.28
CA GLU A 41 1.37 5.09 -18.71
C GLU A 41 0.57 6.25 -19.29
N ASP A 42 -0.06 7.02 -18.41
CA ASP A 42 -0.94 8.10 -18.86
C ASP A 42 -0.21 9.36 -19.28
N SER A 43 1.08 9.43 -19.05
CA SER A 43 1.87 10.60 -19.43
C SER A 43 2.93 10.21 -20.45
N ALA A 44 3.49 11.21 -21.12
CA ALA A 44 4.56 11.00 -22.09
C ALA A 44 5.79 10.38 -21.43
N GLU A 45 5.92 10.54 -20.11
CA GLU A 45 6.98 9.93 -19.33
C GLU A 45 6.38 8.92 -18.38
N SER A 46 6.83 7.67 -18.47
CA SER A 46 6.41 6.65 -17.53
C SER A 46 6.94 7.00 -16.14
N THR A 47 6.05 7.13 -15.18
CA THR A 47 6.45 7.41 -13.81
C THR A 47 5.97 6.31 -12.89
N GLU A 48 6.81 5.98 -11.90
CA GLU A 48 6.43 5.01 -10.88
C GLU A 48 5.59 5.71 -9.82
N GLN A 49 4.53 5.06 -9.41
CA GLN A 49 3.63 5.58 -8.39
C GLN A 49 3.49 4.57 -7.27
N LEU A 50 3.37 5.06 -6.05
CA LEU A 50 3.20 4.21 -4.88
C LEU A 50 1.73 3.87 -4.70
N VAL A 51 1.44 2.59 -4.50
CA VAL A 51 0.10 2.10 -4.23
C VAL A 51 0.12 1.29 -2.95
N LEU A 52 -0.91 1.47 -2.13
CA LEU A 52 -1.08 0.71 -0.90
C LEU A 52 -2.38 -0.08 -0.99
N VAL A 53 -2.31 -1.37 -0.69
CA VAL A 53 -3.50 -2.21 -0.54
C VAL A 53 -3.51 -2.68 0.90
N ILE A 54 -4.58 -2.38 1.62
CA ILE A 54 -4.64 -2.52 3.07
C ILE A 54 -5.88 -3.28 3.48
N GLU A 55 -5.71 -4.30 4.31
CA GLU A 55 -6.85 -4.99 4.90
C GLU A 55 -7.33 -4.18 6.10
N ARG A 56 -8.63 -3.91 6.18
CA ARG A 56 -9.19 -3.20 7.33
C ARG A 56 -9.10 -4.07 8.56
N ASP A 57 -8.85 -3.43 9.69
CA ASP A 57 -8.98 -4.11 10.97
C ASP A 57 -10.42 -4.61 11.11
N GLU A 58 -10.61 -5.75 11.73
CA GLU A 58 -11.94 -6.35 11.81
C GLU A 58 -12.96 -5.49 12.55
N LYS A 59 -12.48 -4.56 13.38
CA LYS A 59 -13.34 -3.63 14.11
C LYS A 59 -13.56 -2.32 13.37
N ALA A 60 -12.90 -2.14 12.22
CA ALA A 60 -12.98 -0.90 11.48
C ALA A 60 -14.19 -0.89 10.56
N ASP A 61 -14.83 0.27 10.47
CA ASP A 61 -15.99 0.47 9.61
C ASP A 61 -15.51 1.04 8.27
N PRO A 62 -15.97 0.50 7.12
CA PRO A 62 -15.60 1.07 5.83
C PRO A 62 -15.90 2.55 5.67
N GLU A 63 -16.84 3.08 6.44
CA GLU A 63 -17.11 4.52 6.41
C GLU A 63 -15.92 5.35 6.89
N GLY A 64 -15.00 4.74 7.61
CA GLY A 64 -13.80 5.40 8.08
C GLY A 64 -12.63 5.36 7.09
N ASP A 65 -12.82 4.75 5.92
CA ASP A 65 -11.72 4.59 4.95
C ASP A 65 -11.12 5.93 4.52
N ALA A 66 -11.97 6.92 4.24
CA ALA A 66 -11.48 8.21 3.75
C ALA A 66 -10.59 8.91 4.79
N ALA A 67 -11.02 8.92 6.05
CA ALA A 67 -10.25 9.56 7.10
C ALA A 67 -8.94 8.79 7.35
N ALA A 68 -9.00 7.47 7.32
CA ALA A 68 -7.81 6.64 7.48
C ALA A 68 -6.82 6.88 6.34
N ALA A 69 -7.32 6.96 5.10
CA ALA A 69 -6.47 7.22 3.94
C ALA A 69 -5.75 8.55 4.07
N GLU A 70 -6.43 9.59 4.57
CA GLU A 70 -5.81 10.89 4.75
C GLU A 70 -4.68 10.84 5.79
N ALA A 71 -4.91 10.16 6.91
CA ALA A 71 -3.89 10.01 7.95
C ALA A 71 -2.69 9.22 7.42
N ILE A 72 -2.95 8.16 6.68
CA ILE A 72 -1.91 7.32 6.10
C ILE A 72 -1.10 8.11 5.09
N ARG A 73 -1.77 8.84 4.21
CA ARG A 73 -1.10 9.64 3.18
C ARG A 73 -0.16 10.65 3.81
N ALA A 74 -0.64 11.35 4.84
CA ALA A 74 0.16 12.35 5.53
C ALA A 74 1.38 11.71 6.20
N ALA A 75 1.19 10.56 6.85
CA ALA A 75 2.27 9.88 7.56
C ALA A 75 3.35 9.38 6.60
N VAL A 76 2.95 8.80 5.49
CA VAL A 76 3.89 8.27 4.50
C VAL A 76 4.67 9.42 3.85
N THR A 77 3.97 10.49 3.52
CA THR A 77 4.63 11.66 2.93
C THR A 77 5.65 12.26 3.89
N ALA A 78 5.30 12.38 5.16
CA ALA A 78 6.19 12.96 6.16
C ALA A 78 7.41 12.07 6.43
N ALA A 79 7.21 10.75 6.50
CA ALA A 79 8.28 9.83 6.86
C ALA A 79 9.18 9.47 5.68
N HIS A 80 8.63 9.38 4.48
CA HIS A 80 9.35 8.83 3.33
C HIS A 80 9.50 9.79 2.17
N GLY A 81 8.83 10.91 2.19
CA GLY A 81 8.92 11.89 1.10
C GLY A 81 8.24 11.46 -0.18
N VAL A 82 7.37 10.46 -0.10
CA VAL A 82 6.59 10.00 -1.25
C VAL A 82 5.12 9.92 -0.85
N THR A 83 4.24 10.35 -1.76
CA THR A 83 2.82 10.37 -1.49
C THR A 83 2.14 9.23 -2.24
N PRO A 84 1.37 8.39 -1.55
CA PRO A 84 0.65 7.31 -2.24
C PRO A 84 -0.30 7.87 -3.30
N ALA A 85 -0.25 7.30 -4.48
CA ALA A 85 -1.15 7.68 -5.57
C ALA A 85 -2.53 7.04 -5.38
N ASP A 86 -2.57 5.87 -4.76
CA ASP A 86 -3.82 5.19 -4.48
C ASP A 86 -3.69 4.41 -3.18
N ILE A 87 -4.75 4.42 -2.40
CA ILE A 87 -4.85 3.64 -1.17
C ILE A 87 -6.16 2.87 -1.26
N ARG A 88 -6.03 1.54 -1.36
CA ARG A 88 -7.19 0.67 -1.52
C ARG A 88 -7.38 -0.17 -0.26
N PHE A 89 -8.57 -0.11 0.33
CA PHE A 89 -8.91 -0.94 1.47
C PHE A 89 -9.68 -2.17 1.02
N VAL A 90 -9.38 -3.31 1.63
CA VAL A 90 -10.10 -4.56 1.39
C VAL A 90 -10.64 -5.08 2.72
N GLY A 91 -11.62 -5.97 2.64
CA GLY A 91 -12.25 -6.51 3.84
C GLY A 91 -11.39 -7.56 4.54
N PRO A 92 -11.87 -8.04 5.70
CA PRO A 92 -11.13 -9.04 6.46
C PRO A 92 -10.85 -10.29 5.64
N ASN A 93 -9.61 -10.76 5.72
CA ASN A 93 -9.15 -11.97 5.05
C ASN A 93 -9.16 -11.89 3.52
N GLU A 94 -9.28 -10.68 2.97
CA GLU A 94 -9.25 -10.51 1.51
C GLU A 94 -7.86 -10.26 0.96
N ILE A 95 -6.89 -9.93 1.83
CA ILE A 95 -5.54 -9.71 1.33
C ILE A 95 -4.88 -11.05 1.06
N GLN A 96 -4.15 -11.12 -0.04
CA GLN A 96 -3.57 -12.38 -0.46
C GLN A 96 -2.26 -12.68 0.27
N ARG A 97 -2.12 -13.94 0.69
CA ARG A 97 -0.96 -14.40 1.42
C ARG A 97 -0.37 -15.62 0.73
N SER A 98 0.94 -15.82 0.94
CA SER A 98 1.62 -17.02 0.47
C SER A 98 1.20 -18.20 1.35
N SER A 99 1.59 -19.41 0.94
CA SER A 99 1.32 -20.62 1.72
C SER A 99 1.98 -20.56 3.11
N ALA A 100 3.01 -19.73 3.27
CA ALA A 100 3.66 -19.54 4.57
C ALA A 100 2.98 -18.48 5.43
N GLY A 101 1.85 -17.92 4.98
CA GLY A 101 1.12 -16.91 5.72
C GLY A 101 1.66 -15.50 5.59
N LYS A 102 2.62 -15.29 4.71
CA LYS A 102 3.20 -13.97 4.49
C LYS A 102 2.47 -13.23 3.40
N ILE A 103 2.52 -11.90 3.44
CA ILE A 103 1.90 -11.07 2.41
C ILE A 103 2.52 -11.38 1.05
N ALA A 104 1.67 -11.65 0.08
CA ALA A 104 2.10 -11.97 -1.28
C ALA A 104 2.06 -10.70 -2.15
N ARG A 105 3.06 -9.81 -1.94
CA ARG A 105 3.07 -8.50 -2.61
C ARG A 105 2.93 -8.56 -4.11
N ARG A 106 3.66 -9.46 -4.76
CA ARG A 106 3.60 -9.56 -6.22
C ARG A 106 2.23 -10.00 -6.72
N VAL A 107 1.60 -10.90 -6.00
CA VAL A 107 0.27 -11.37 -6.35
C VAL A 107 -0.74 -10.23 -6.18
N ILE A 108 -0.62 -9.48 -5.08
CA ILE A 108 -1.49 -8.34 -4.80
C ILE A 108 -1.31 -7.26 -5.87
N GLN A 109 -0.06 -6.96 -6.22
CA GLN A 109 0.25 -5.99 -7.26
C GLN A 109 -0.36 -6.40 -8.60
N LYS A 110 -0.21 -7.66 -8.95
CA LYS A 110 -0.73 -8.18 -10.20
C LYS A 110 -2.25 -8.10 -10.25
N ALA A 111 -2.90 -8.45 -9.13
CA ALA A 111 -4.35 -8.36 -9.04
C ALA A 111 -4.82 -6.92 -9.15
N TYR A 112 -4.11 -5.99 -8.51
CA TYR A 112 -4.41 -4.57 -8.59
C TYR A 112 -4.34 -4.08 -10.05
N LEU A 113 -3.27 -4.45 -10.75
CA LEU A 113 -3.08 -4.02 -12.14
C LEU A 113 -4.14 -4.59 -13.06
N SER A 114 -4.61 -5.80 -12.80
CA SER A 114 -5.61 -6.44 -13.66
C SER A 114 -7.00 -5.84 -13.48
N GLU A 115 -7.24 -5.14 -12.38
CA GLU A 115 -8.53 -4.47 -12.13
C GLU A 115 -8.56 -3.05 -12.65
N ALA A 116 -7.43 -2.54 -13.04
CA ALA A 116 -7.33 -1.13 -13.47
C ALA A 116 -7.89 -0.90 -14.87
#